data_e717ebf71552e9579fc733328f309d4e
#
_entry.id   e717ebf71552e9579fc733328f309d4e
#
_cell.length_a   1.000
_cell.length_b   1.000
_cell.length_c   1.000
_cell.angle_alpha   90.00
_cell.angle_beta   90.00
_cell.angle_gamma   90.00
#
_symmetry.space_group_name_H-M   'P 1'
#
loop_
_entity.id
_entity.type
_entity.pdbx_description
1 polymer ?
#
loop_
_entity_poly.entity_id
_entity_poly.type
_entity_poly.pdbx_seq_one_letter_code
_entity_poly.pdbx_strand_id
1 'polypeptide(L)'
;MNTNLLINNKSVTGDADPYQVINPFNSEIIAEVNQSSIDQVNLAVQAAKDAFPKWSRTSPGERSSMLLKLADAIDSKAEEIAKIESLNTGKPFHLALNDELPAISDVFRYYAGACRNMPGMAAGEYMSGFTSMIRRDPIGVVASIAPWNYPLMMGAWKIAPAIAAGNTMVLKPSEQTPLSTLFVSDLISNILPEGVVNIIHGVGETVGSTLINHPDVNMISLTGDIATGSRVLEAASKSIKKTHLE
;
A
#
# COMPACT_ATOMS: atom_id res chain seq x y z
N MET A 1 -14.05 -8.70 -13.16
CA MET A 1 -13.44 -7.78 -12.17
C MET A 1 -12.43 -8.60 -11.39
N ASN A 2 -11.20 -8.12 -11.18
CA ASN A 2 -10.20 -8.87 -10.39
C ASN A 2 -10.59 -8.79 -8.90
N THR A 3 -10.70 -9.94 -8.24
CA THR A 3 -11.01 -10.07 -6.80
C THR A 3 -9.92 -10.84 -6.05
N ASN A 4 -8.79 -11.11 -6.72
CA ASN A 4 -7.68 -11.86 -6.15
C ASN A 4 -6.73 -10.95 -5.37
N LEU A 5 -6.06 -11.54 -4.40
CA LEU A 5 -4.95 -10.96 -3.67
C LEU A 5 -3.73 -10.84 -4.59
N LEU A 6 -2.80 -9.95 -4.24
CA LEU A 6 -1.47 -9.90 -4.84
C LEU A 6 -0.43 -10.34 -3.81
N ILE A 7 0.16 -11.50 -4.00
CA ILE A 7 1.24 -12.00 -3.13
C ILE A 7 2.43 -12.40 -4.01
N ASN A 8 3.57 -11.77 -3.81
CA ASN A 8 4.80 -12.01 -4.58
C ASN A 8 4.58 -11.93 -6.10
N ASN A 9 3.89 -10.88 -6.56
CA ASN A 9 3.45 -10.64 -7.94
C ASN A 9 2.57 -11.75 -8.55
N LYS A 10 2.02 -12.63 -7.72
CA LYS A 10 1.07 -13.65 -8.16
C LYS A 10 -0.34 -13.25 -7.76
N SER A 11 -1.28 -13.39 -8.70
CA SER A 11 -2.71 -13.28 -8.43
C SER A 11 -3.17 -14.55 -7.71
N VAL A 12 -3.63 -14.43 -6.48
CA VAL A 12 -3.95 -15.55 -5.58
C VAL A 12 -5.36 -15.36 -5.03
N THR A 13 -6.19 -16.40 -5.13
CA THR A 13 -7.51 -16.38 -4.48
C THR A 13 -7.35 -16.46 -2.96
N GLY A 14 -8.13 -15.69 -2.21
CA GLY A 14 -8.15 -15.79 -0.74
C GLY A 14 -8.68 -17.15 -0.28
N ASP A 15 -8.10 -17.69 0.78
CA ASP A 15 -8.43 -19.03 1.32
C ASP A 15 -9.47 -18.99 2.46
N ALA A 16 -9.92 -17.80 2.88
CA ALA A 16 -10.95 -17.63 3.89
C ALA A 16 -12.30 -17.24 3.26
N ASP A 17 -13.36 -17.25 4.09
CA ASP A 17 -14.72 -16.98 3.66
C ASP A 17 -14.84 -15.67 2.87
N PRO A 18 -15.69 -15.63 1.82
CA PRO A 18 -15.86 -14.45 1.01
C PRO A 18 -16.53 -13.31 1.81
N TYR A 19 -16.11 -12.09 1.53
CA TYR A 19 -16.77 -10.86 1.93
C TYR A 19 -17.60 -10.32 0.76
N GLN A 20 -18.89 -10.02 1.03
CA GLN A 20 -19.77 -9.45 0.02
C GLN A 20 -19.56 -7.94 -0.09
N VAL A 21 -19.09 -7.50 -1.23
CA VAL A 21 -18.93 -6.08 -1.56
C VAL A 21 -20.25 -5.58 -2.13
N ILE A 22 -20.79 -4.54 -1.52
CA ILE A 22 -22.14 -4.02 -1.78
C ILE A 22 -22.05 -2.68 -2.48
N ASN A 23 -22.90 -2.48 -3.50
CA ASN A 23 -23.14 -1.17 -4.10
C ASN A 23 -23.94 -0.29 -3.11
N PRO A 24 -23.39 0.81 -2.60
CA PRO A 24 -24.08 1.64 -1.61
C PRO A 24 -25.31 2.38 -2.17
N PHE A 25 -25.44 2.47 -3.50
CA PHE A 25 -26.58 3.13 -4.14
C PHE A 25 -27.87 2.27 -4.10
N ASN A 26 -27.76 0.96 -4.29
CA ASN A 26 -28.94 0.08 -4.42
C ASN A 26 -28.89 -1.17 -3.52
N SER A 27 -27.84 -1.29 -2.71
CA SER A 27 -27.60 -2.43 -1.80
C SER A 27 -27.43 -3.79 -2.50
N GLU A 28 -27.17 -3.82 -3.81
CA GLU A 28 -26.88 -5.05 -4.53
C GLU A 28 -25.44 -5.50 -4.31
N ILE A 29 -25.23 -6.82 -4.28
CA ILE A 29 -23.88 -7.39 -4.24
C ILE A 29 -23.22 -7.19 -5.61
N ILE A 30 -22.09 -6.50 -5.64
CA ILE A 30 -21.31 -6.26 -6.86
C ILE A 30 -20.14 -7.22 -7.05
N ALA A 31 -19.65 -7.78 -5.96
CA ALA A 31 -18.60 -8.80 -5.97
C ALA A 31 -18.59 -9.59 -4.67
N GLU A 32 -18.08 -10.81 -4.74
CA GLU A 32 -17.62 -11.58 -3.58
C GLU A 32 -16.10 -11.69 -3.64
N VAL A 33 -15.44 -11.25 -2.57
CA VAL A 33 -13.98 -11.24 -2.48
C VAL A 33 -13.57 -12.17 -1.35
N ASN A 34 -12.89 -13.26 -1.69
CA ASN A 34 -12.37 -14.18 -0.70
C ASN A 34 -11.34 -13.47 0.17
N GLN A 35 -11.48 -13.60 1.48
CA GLN A 35 -10.56 -13.01 2.44
C GLN A 35 -9.25 -13.80 2.50
N SER A 36 -8.19 -13.11 2.89
CA SER A 36 -6.91 -13.77 3.17
C SER A 36 -7.02 -14.64 4.42
N SER A 37 -6.48 -15.83 4.37
CA SER A 37 -6.18 -16.61 5.57
C SER A 37 -4.99 -16.01 6.33
N ILE A 38 -4.80 -16.42 7.59
CA ILE A 38 -3.63 -16.04 8.38
C ILE A 38 -2.33 -16.45 7.67
N ASP A 39 -2.31 -17.63 7.06
CA ASP A 39 -1.15 -18.12 6.32
C ASP A 39 -0.85 -17.25 5.10
N GLN A 40 -1.87 -16.76 4.39
CA GLN A 40 -1.68 -15.84 3.27
C GLN A 40 -1.19 -14.46 3.72
N VAL A 41 -1.60 -13.97 4.89
CA VAL A 41 -1.00 -12.76 5.49
C VAL A 41 0.48 -12.97 5.77
N ASN A 42 0.83 -14.11 6.39
CA ASN A 42 2.22 -14.47 6.68
C ASN A 42 3.05 -14.60 5.39
N LEU A 43 2.50 -15.22 4.32
CA LEU A 43 3.15 -15.32 3.02
C LEU A 43 3.38 -13.95 2.37
N ALA A 44 2.42 -13.03 2.47
CA ALA A 44 2.58 -11.67 1.95
C ALA A 44 3.68 -10.89 2.68
N VAL A 45 3.74 -10.99 4.02
CA VAL A 45 4.81 -10.37 4.81
C VAL A 45 6.16 -11.02 4.51
N GLN A 46 6.21 -12.35 4.37
CA GLN A 46 7.44 -13.04 4.01
C GLN A 46 7.94 -12.62 2.62
N ALA A 47 7.06 -12.53 1.62
CA ALA A 47 7.41 -12.04 0.28
C ALA A 47 7.99 -10.61 0.33
N ALA A 48 7.37 -9.73 1.12
CA ALA A 48 7.88 -8.37 1.32
C ALA A 48 9.26 -8.37 2.00
N LYS A 49 9.47 -9.23 3.00
CA LYS A 49 10.75 -9.39 3.70
C LYS A 49 11.85 -9.89 2.77
N ASP A 50 11.56 -10.88 1.93
CA ASP A 50 12.51 -11.46 1.00
C ASP A 50 12.90 -10.51 -0.14
N ALA A 51 11.97 -9.65 -0.58
CA ALA A 51 12.22 -8.62 -1.58
C ALA A 51 13.05 -7.44 -1.05
N PHE A 52 12.95 -7.14 0.25
CA PHE A 52 13.53 -5.95 0.86
C PHE A 52 15.05 -5.80 0.65
N PRO A 53 15.91 -6.82 0.83
CA PRO A 53 17.36 -6.66 0.67
C PRO A 53 17.78 -6.23 -0.73
N LYS A 54 17.06 -6.64 -1.77
CA LYS A 54 17.32 -6.25 -3.16
C LYS A 54 16.71 -4.88 -3.45
N TRP A 55 15.45 -4.67 -3.07
CA TRP A 55 14.73 -3.43 -3.34
C TRP A 55 15.36 -2.22 -2.64
N SER A 56 15.75 -2.34 -1.38
CA SER A 56 16.36 -1.27 -0.59
C SER A 56 17.70 -0.76 -1.17
N ARG A 57 18.37 -1.56 -1.99
CA ARG A 57 19.63 -1.22 -2.65
C ARG A 57 19.46 -0.65 -4.06
N THR A 58 18.24 -0.62 -4.60
CA THR A 58 17.99 0.03 -5.89
C THR A 58 18.30 1.53 -5.79
N SER A 59 18.79 2.07 -6.88
CA SER A 59 19.05 3.51 -6.95
C SER A 59 17.74 4.33 -6.93
N PRO A 60 17.76 5.58 -6.47
CA PRO A 60 16.61 6.46 -6.58
C PRO A 60 16.10 6.61 -8.02
N GLY A 61 17.00 6.55 -9.01
CA GLY A 61 16.62 6.62 -10.43
C GLY A 61 15.81 5.42 -10.90
N GLU A 62 16.16 4.21 -10.47
CA GLU A 62 15.40 2.99 -10.78
C GLU A 62 14.00 3.04 -10.16
N ARG A 63 13.89 3.41 -8.88
CA ARG A 63 12.59 3.56 -8.19
C ARG A 63 11.73 4.64 -8.84
N SER A 64 12.33 5.80 -9.16
CA SER A 64 11.68 6.90 -9.88
C SER A 64 11.06 6.43 -11.20
N SER A 65 11.83 5.68 -12.00
CA SER A 65 11.35 5.15 -13.30
C SER A 65 10.14 4.21 -13.13
N MET A 66 10.13 3.36 -12.10
CA MET A 66 9.00 2.46 -11.84
C MET A 66 7.76 3.21 -11.34
N LEU A 67 7.93 4.22 -10.49
CA LEU A 67 6.83 5.07 -10.03
C LEU A 67 6.19 5.86 -11.20
N LEU A 68 6.97 6.39 -12.13
CA LEU A 68 6.45 7.04 -13.33
C LEU A 68 5.66 6.06 -14.21
N LYS A 69 6.17 4.83 -14.41
CA LYS A 69 5.45 3.80 -15.15
C LYS A 69 4.13 3.42 -14.50
N LEU A 70 4.07 3.37 -13.16
CA LEU A 70 2.82 3.14 -12.43
C LEU A 70 1.82 4.29 -12.66
N ALA A 71 2.27 5.54 -12.60
CA ALA A 71 1.42 6.69 -12.89
C ALA A 71 0.84 6.62 -14.30
N ASP A 72 1.67 6.34 -15.31
CA ASP A 72 1.24 6.22 -16.70
C ASP A 72 0.29 5.03 -16.93
N ALA A 73 0.52 3.91 -16.24
CA ALA A 73 -0.36 2.75 -16.29
C ALA A 73 -1.74 3.04 -15.66
N ILE A 74 -1.78 3.76 -14.54
CA ILE A 74 -3.03 4.21 -13.90
C ILE A 74 -3.79 5.15 -14.85
N ASP A 75 -3.13 6.15 -15.43
CA ASP A 75 -3.77 7.07 -16.38
C ASP A 75 -4.32 6.33 -17.60
N SER A 76 -3.60 5.34 -18.13
CA SER A 76 -4.07 4.54 -19.27
C SER A 76 -5.33 3.73 -18.98
N LYS A 77 -5.66 3.50 -17.71
CA LYS A 77 -6.82 2.77 -17.21
C LYS A 77 -7.79 3.64 -16.42
N ALA A 78 -7.64 4.96 -16.46
CA ALA A 78 -8.39 5.89 -15.62
C ALA A 78 -9.91 5.69 -15.71
N GLU A 79 -10.47 5.53 -16.90
CA GLU A 79 -11.91 5.34 -17.08
C GLU A 79 -12.41 4.02 -16.48
N GLU A 80 -11.64 2.92 -16.63
CA GLU A 80 -11.98 1.61 -16.06
C GLU A 80 -11.93 1.67 -14.52
N ILE A 81 -10.87 2.27 -13.98
CA ILE A 81 -10.69 2.42 -12.53
C ILE A 81 -11.79 3.32 -11.95
N ALA A 82 -12.10 4.46 -12.59
CA ALA A 82 -13.13 5.37 -12.13
C ALA A 82 -14.53 4.72 -12.09
N LYS A 83 -14.85 3.84 -13.04
CA LYS A 83 -16.10 3.06 -13.03
C LYS A 83 -16.16 2.12 -11.83
N ILE A 84 -15.06 1.42 -11.53
CA ILE A 84 -14.97 0.51 -10.39
C ILE A 84 -15.07 1.30 -9.07
N GLU A 85 -14.33 2.41 -8.95
CA GLU A 85 -14.33 3.28 -7.78
C GLU A 85 -15.73 3.84 -7.51
N SER A 86 -16.38 4.39 -8.54
CA SER A 86 -17.75 4.91 -8.45
C SER A 86 -18.76 3.83 -8.03
N LEU A 87 -18.69 2.66 -8.64
CA LEU A 87 -19.58 1.54 -8.31
C LEU A 87 -19.42 1.06 -6.87
N ASN A 88 -18.18 0.99 -6.39
CA ASN A 88 -17.86 0.42 -5.08
C ASN A 88 -18.05 1.43 -3.94
N THR A 89 -17.79 2.72 -4.16
CA THR A 89 -17.88 3.76 -3.13
C THR A 89 -19.17 4.57 -3.17
N GLY A 90 -19.91 4.53 -4.28
CA GLY A 90 -21.11 5.35 -4.50
C GLY A 90 -20.82 6.80 -4.91
N LYS A 91 -19.54 7.20 -5.06
CA LYS A 91 -19.20 8.56 -5.49
C LYS A 91 -19.52 8.77 -6.98
N PRO A 92 -19.84 9.99 -7.41
CA PRO A 92 -20.11 10.28 -8.81
C PRO A 92 -18.92 9.94 -9.71
N PHE A 93 -19.19 9.24 -10.81
CA PHE A 93 -18.16 8.80 -11.77
C PHE A 93 -17.26 9.94 -12.27
N HIS A 94 -17.84 11.11 -12.57
CA HIS A 94 -17.07 12.25 -13.07
C HIS A 94 -16.08 12.80 -12.03
N LEU A 95 -16.38 12.70 -10.72
CA LEU A 95 -15.45 13.09 -9.65
C LEU A 95 -14.33 12.06 -9.53
N ALA A 96 -14.64 10.77 -9.59
CA ALA A 96 -13.62 9.75 -9.61
C ALA A 96 -12.66 9.94 -10.79
N LEU A 97 -13.20 10.17 -12.01
CA LEU A 97 -12.40 10.29 -13.22
C LEU A 97 -11.59 11.60 -13.32
N ASN A 98 -12.20 12.74 -13.00
CA ASN A 98 -11.61 14.04 -13.29
C ASN A 98 -10.83 14.66 -12.12
N ASP A 99 -11.13 14.23 -10.89
CA ASP A 99 -10.50 14.78 -9.68
C ASP A 99 -9.59 13.75 -8.99
N GLU A 100 -10.10 12.53 -8.71
CA GLU A 100 -9.33 11.56 -7.91
C GLU A 100 -8.25 10.85 -8.73
N LEU A 101 -8.57 10.34 -9.92
CA LEU A 101 -7.59 9.60 -10.73
C LEU A 101 -6.37 10.45 -11.10
N PRO A 102 -6.53 11.71 -11.56
CA PRO A 102 -5.38 12.60 -11.77
C PRO A 102 -4.54 12.82 -10.51
N ALA A 103 -5.19 13.00 -9.34
CA ALA A 103 -4.48 13.16 -8.08
C ALA A 103 -3.73 11.88 -7.66
N ILE A 104 -4.31 10.69 -7.92
CA ILE A 104 -3.66 9.41 -7.66
C ILE A 104 -2.39 9.25 -8.49
N SER A 105 -2.46 9.49 -9.80
CA SER A 105 -1.28 9.39 -10.68
C SER A 105 -0.24 10.46 -10.36
N ASP A 106 -0.67 11.68 -9.98
CA ASP A 106 0.24 12.76 -9.57
C ASP A 106 1.02 12.41 -8.30
N VAL A 107 0.42 11.73 -7.33
CA VAL A 107 1.14 11.23 -6.14
C VAL A 107 2.31 10.32 -6.52
N PHE A 108 2.12 9.40 -7.46
CA PHE A 108 3.23 8.56 -7.94
C PHE A 108 4.31 9.39 -8.64
N ARG A 109 3.92 10.40 -9.45
CA ARG A 109 4.86 11.33 -10.10
C ARG A 109 5.61 12.19 -9.09
N TYR A 110 4.90 12.70 -8.09
CA TYR A 110 5.52 13.46 -6.99
C TYR A 110 6.61 12.65 -6.29
N TYR A 111 6.30 11.42 -5.86
CA TYR A 111 7.27 10.58 -5.17
C TYR A 111 8.37 10.04 -6.09
N ALA A 112 8.14 9.94 -7.39
CA ALA A 112 9.18 9.67 -8.37
C ALA A 112 10.23 10.78 -8.41
N GLY A 113 9.82 12.04 -8.27
CA GLY A 113 10.73 13.17 -8.12
C GLY A 113 11.38 13.22 -6.74
N ALA A 114 10.57 13.08 -5.68
CA ALA A 114 11.01 13.19 -4.29
C ALA A 114 12.08 12.15 -3.90
N CYS A 115 11.97 10.89 -4.38
CA CYS A 115 12.96 9.87 -4.06
C CYS A 115 14.36 10.17 -4.62
N ARG A 116 14.45 10.98 -5.68
CA ARG A 116 15.73 11.43 -6.26
C ARG A 116 16.34 12.62 -5.52
N ASN A 117 15.55 13.31 -4.71
CA ASN A 117 15.93 14.54 -4.05
C ASN A 117 15.73 14.46 -2.53
N MET A 118 15.91 13.29 -1.95
CA MET A 118 15.75 13.08 -0.51
C MET A 118 16.85 13.84 0.26
N PRO A 119 16.50 14.83 1.10
CA PRO A 119 17.48 15.61 1.80
C PRO A 119 18.16 14.80 2.90
N GLY A 120 19.49 14.90 2.99
CA GLY A 120 20.29 14.54 4.15
C GLY A 120 20.73 15.78 4.91
N MET A 121 21.07 15.64 6.18
CA MET A 121 21.71 16.72 6.91
C MET A 121 23.21 16.75 6.61
N ALA A 122 23.75 17.95 6.46
CA ALA A 122 25.14 18.18 6.11
C ALA A 122 26.10 17.52 7.10
N ALA A 123 27.23 17.06 6.57
CA ALA A 123 28.34 16.59 7.37
C ALA A 123 28.96 17.74 8.18
N GLY A 124 29.41 17.42 9.38
CA GLY A 124 30.14 18.36 10.26
C GLY A 124 31.11 17.61 11.16
N GLU A 125 32.15 18.31 11.57
CA GLU A 125 33.13 17.80 12.54
C GLU A 125 32.74 18.27 13.94
N TYR A 126 31.82 17.57 14.58
CA TYR A 126 31.37 17.87 15.95
C TYR A 126 32.35 17.33 17.03
N MET A 127 33.25 16.47 16.62
CA MET A 127 34.30 15.88 17.45
C MET A 127 35.58 15.77 16.64
N SER A 128 36.73 16.14 17.19
CA SER A 128 38.02 16.11 16.48
C SER A 128 38.34 14.74 15.90
N GLY A 129 38.66 14.71 14.60
CA GLY A 129 38.97 13.48 13.85
C GLY A 129 37.76 12.66 13.39
N PHE A 130 36.50 13.16 13.56
CA PHE A 130 35.29 12.47 13.13
C PHE A 130 34.40 13.37 12.26
N THR A 131 33.98 12.85 11.10
CA THR A 131 32.97 13.50 10.30
C THR A 131 31.61 12.82 10.57
N SER A 132 30.61 13.60 10.99
CA SER A 132 29.24 13.13 11.23
C SER A 132 28.32 13.50 10.07
N MET A 133 27.47 12.56 9.66
CA MET A 133 26.43 12.81 8.65
C MET A 133 25.14 12.07 9.05
N ILE A 134 23.99 12.61 8.65
CA ILE A 134 22.70 11.93 8.77
C ILE A 134 22.29 11.43 7.41
N ARG A 135 22.14 10.11 7.29
CA ARG A 135 21.60 9.42 6.11
C ARG A 135 20.24 8.82 6.45
N ARG A 136 19.32 8.82 5.49
CA ARG A 136 18.01 8.18 5.63
C ARG A 136 18.06 6.85 4.91
N ASP A 137 17.82 5.76 5.63
CA ASP A 137 17.76 4.40 5.11
C ASP A 137 16.34 3.85 5.17
N PRO A 138 15.96 2.92 4.27
CA PRO A 138 14.69 2.20 4.35
C PRO A 138 14.54 1.46 5.66
N ILE A 139 13.31 1.42 6.20
CA ILE A 139 13.03 0.82 7.50
C ILE A 139 12.78 -0.70 7.43
N GLY A 140 12.32 -1.21 6.29
CA GLY A 140 11.98 -2.63 6.12
C GLY A 140 10.61 -2.85 5.50
N VAL A 141 9.84 -3.76 6.09
CA VAL A 141 8.47 -4.08 5.67
C VAL A 141 7.47 -3.12 6.31
N VAL A 142 6.65 -2.47 5.49
CA VAL A 142 5.58 -1.56 5.92
C VAL A 142 4.23 -2.24 5.79
N ALA A 143 3.49 -2.38 6.88
CA ALA A 143 2.08 -2.73 6.87
C ALA A 143 1.25 -1.46 6.68
N SER A 144 0.35 -1.46 5.70
CA SER A 144 -0.49 -0.31 5.41
C SER A 144 -1.96 -0.69 5.41
N ILE A 145 -2.79 0.09 6.10
CA ILE A 145 -4.25 -0.08 6.19
C ILE A 145 -4.89 1.18 5.64
N ALA A 146 -5.71 1.01 4.59
CA ALA A 146 -6.42 2.10 3.92
C ALA A 146 -7.91 2.09 4.27
N PRO A 147 -8.56 3.26 4.36
CA PRO A 147 -9.98 3.43 4.68
C PRO A 147 -10.86 3.16 3.44
N TRP A 148 -12.19 3.28 3.65
CA TRP A 148 -13.20 2.99 2.64
C TRP A 148 -13.59 4.19 1.76
N ASN A 149 -13.38 5.42 2.24
CA ASN A 149 -13.90 6.63 1.61
C ASN A 149 -13.11 7.12 0.37
N TYR A 150 -11.79 6.89 0.36
CA TYR A 150 -10.89 7.16 -0.76
C TYR A 150 -9.96 5.97 -0.98
N PRO A 151 -10.51 4.78 -1.34
CA PRO A 151 -9.76 3.53 -1.26
C PRO A 151 -8.49 3.52 -2.09
N LEU A 152 -8.56 3.83 -3.38
CA LEU A 152 -7.38 3.81 -4.24
C LEU A 152 -6.44 4.99 -3.96
N MET A 153 -6.99 6.17 -3.67
CA MET A 153 -6.17 7.35 -3.34
C MET A 153 -5.34 7.10 -2.07
N MET A 154 -5.96 6.59 -1.02
CA MET A 154 -5.23 6.24 0.22
C MET A 154 -4.27 5.08 0.00
N GLY A 155 -4.62 4.13 -0.86
CA GLY A 155 -3.68 3.10 -1.31
C GLY A 155 -2.44 3.71 -1.96
N ALA A 156 -2.61 4.64 -2.89
CA ALA A 156 -1.52 5.34 -3.57
C ALA A 156 -0.65 6.17 -2.59
N TRP A 157 -1.29 6.89 -1.64
CA TRP A 157 -0.60 7.67 -0.62
C TRP A 157 0.22 6.83 0.34
N LYS A 158 -0.05 5.53 0.41
CA LYS A 158 0.74 4.57 1.20
C LYS A 158 1.77 3.83 0.35
N ILE A 159 1.42 3.43 -0.88
CA ILE A 159 2.33 2.70 -1.77
C ILE A 159 3.48 3.62 -2.22
N ALA A 160 3.17 4.79 -2.78
CA ALA A 160 4.16 5.64 -3.42
C ALA A 160 5.31 6.05 -2.47
N PRO A 161 5.07 6.62 -1.27
CA PRO A 161 6.16 6.98 -0.34
C PRO A 161 6.93 5.77 0.18
N ALA A 162 6.25 4.64 0.46
CA ALA A 162 6.91 3.45 0.97
C ALA A 162 7.94 2.91 -0.01
N ILE A 163 7.55 2.68 -1.28
CA ILE A 163 8.44 2.12 -2.30
C ILE A 163 9.47 3.16 -2.78
N ALA A 164 9.12 4.45 -2.83
CA ALA A 164 10.06 5.53 -3.16
C ALA A 164 11.22 5.59 -2.17
N ALA A 165 10.94 5.39 -0.88
CA ALA A 165 11.95 5.34 0.17
C ALA A 165 12.75 4.03 0.20
N GLY A 166 12.43 3.04 -0.66
CA GLY A 166 13.12 1.75 -0.73
C GLY A 166 12.59 0.69 0.25
N ASN A 167 11.40 0.91 0.82
CA ASN A 167 10.72 -0.08 1.65
C ASN A 167 9.92 -1.05 0.79
N THR A 168 9.62 -2.23 1.33
CA THR A 168 8.62 -3.15 0.80
C THR A 168 7.36 -3.10 1.64
N MET A 169 6.24 -3.56 1.12
CA MET A 169 4.99 -3.37 1.85
C MET A 169 3.93 -4.45 1.63
N VAL A 170 3.00 -4.50 2.59
CA VAL A 170 1.74 -5.22 2.50
C VAL A 170 0.61 -4.21 2.72
N LEU A 171 -0.26 -4.04 1.74
CA LEU A 171 -1.42 -3.17 1.79
C LEU A 171 -2.69 -3.98 2.06
N LYS A 172 -3.48 -3.55 3.05
CA LYS A 172 -4.83 -4.01 3.30
C LYS A 172 -5.81 -2.86 3.01
N PRO A 173 -6.53 -2.84 1.88
CA PRO A 173 -7.64 -1.92 1.69
C PRO A 173 -8.78 -2.24 2.65
N SER A 174 -9.75 -1.32 2.78
CA SER A 174 -10.99 -1.62 3.48
C SER A 174 -11.70 -2.80 2.82
N GLU A 175 -12.28 -3.68 3.62
CA GLU A 175 -13.11 -4.79 3.15
C GLU A 175 -14.36 -4.32 2.40
N GLN A 176 -14.85 -3.12 2.69
CA GLN A 176 -16.03 -2.55 2.05
C GLN A 176 -15.74 -2.04 0.63
N THR A 177 -14.52 -1.54 0.36
CA THR A 177 -14.18 -0.89 -0.91
C THR A 177 -12.83 -1.35 -1.48
N PRO A 178 -12.63 -2.67 -1.69
CA PRO A 178 -11.33 -3.19 -2.13
C PRO A 178 -11.13 -3.16 -3.64
N LEU A 179 -12.19 -2.99 -4.44
CA LEU A 179 -12.20 -3.42 -5.84
C LEU A 179 -11.24 -2.62 -6.74
N SER A 180 -11.12 -1.31 -6.57
CA SER A 180 -10.18 -0.49 -7.33
C SER A 180 -8.73 -0.80 -6.97
N THR A 181 -8.45 -1.05 -5.69
CA THR A 181 -7.12 -1.47 -5.23
C THR A 181 -6.74 -2.85 -5.76
N LEU A 182 -7.69 -3.81 -5.79
CA LEU A 182 -7.46 -5.14 -6.36
C LEU A 182 -7.31 -5.08 -7.88
N PHE A 183 -8.02 -4.17 -8.56
CA PHE A 183 -7.86 -3.96 -10.00
C PHE A 183 -6.45 -3.49 -10.37
N VAL A 184 -5.89 -2.53 -9.63
CA VAL A 184 -4.54 -2.01 -9.92
C VAL A 184 -3.43 -2.98 -9.52
N SER A 185 -3.73 -4.08 -8.84
CA SER A 185 -2.74 -5.11 -8.50
C SER A 185 -2.04 -5.70 -9.72
N ASP A 186 -2.76 -5.84 -10.84
CA ASP A 186 -2.21 -6.33 -12.11
C ASP A 186 -1.21 -5.33 -12.72
N LEU A 187 -1.48 -4.02 -12.59
CA LEU A 187 -0.55 -2.97 -13.02
C LEU A 187 0.72 -3.00 -12.17
N ILE A 188 0.56 -3.15 -10.86
CA ILE A 188 1.66 -3.23 -9.89
C ILE A 188 2.56 -4.43 -10.20
N SER A 189 1.98 -5.63 -10.38
CA SER A 189 2.71 -6.86 -10.63
C SER A 189 3.52 -6.85 -11.93
N ASN A 190 3.03 -6.14 -12.94
CA ASN A 190 3.71 -6.01 -14.24
C ASN A 190 4.87 -4.99 -14.24
N ILE A 191 4.92 -4.10 -13.26
CA ILE A 191 5.88 -2.97 -13.23
C ILE A 191 6.91 -3.12 -12.13
N LEU A 192 6.48 -3.54 -10.93
CA LEU A 192 7.38 -3.67 -9.78
C LEU A 192 7.97 -5.07 -9.68
N PRO A 193 9.16 -5.22 -9.09
CA PRO A 193 9.73 -6.54 -8.78
C PRO A 193 8.84 -7.32 -7.80
N GLU A 194 8.97 -8.65 -7.88
CA GLU A 194 8.25 -9.58 -7.00
C GLU A 194 8.43 -9.22 -5.52
N GLY A 195 7.33 -9.24 -4.76
CA GLY A 195 7.30 -9.02 -3.32
C GLY A 195 7.43 -7.56 -2.86
N VAL A 196 7.74 -6.60 -3.74
CA VAL A 196 7.89 -5.18 -3.34
C VAL A 196 6.57 -4.61 -2.80
N VAL A 197 5.45 -4.90 -3.46
CA VAL A 197 4.10 -4.56 -3.01
C VAL A 197 3.27 -5.83 -3.00
N ASN A 198 2.61 -6.09 -1.88
CA ASN A 198 1.64 -7.17 -1.73
C ASN A 198 0.31 -6.57 -1.29
N ILE A 199 -0.81 -7.12 -1.75
CA ILE A 199 -2.16 -6.65 -1.43
C ILE A 199 -2.97 -7.83 -0.90
N ILE A 200 -3.45 -7.70 0.33
CA ILE A 200 -4.28 -8.68 1.01
C ILE A 200 -5.64 -8.08 1.29
N HIS A 201 -6.67 -8.92 1.42
CA HIS A 201 -8.04 -8.49 1.68
C HIS A 201 -8.64 -9.25 2.87
N GLY A 202 -9.48 -8.58 3.64
CA GLY A 202 -10.25 -9.16 4.73
C GLY A 202 -10.55 -8.16 5.83
N VAL A 203 -11.33 -8.61 6.81
CA VAL A 203 -11.80 -7.77 7.91
C VAL A 203 -10.67 -7.38 8.87
N GLY A 204 -10.87 -6.25 9.53
CA GLY A 204 -9.87 -5.67 10.44
C GLY A 204 -9.49 -6.58 11.61
N GLU A 205 -10.49 -7.29 12.19
CA GLU A 205 -10.34 -8.13 13.38
C GLU A 205 -9.42 -9.34 13.15
N THR A 206 -9.41 -9.90 11.95
CA THR A 206 -8.59 -11.07 11.61
C THR A 206 -7.38 -10.67 10.79
N VAL A 207 -7.58 -10.26 9.54
CA VAL A 207 -6.50 -9.96 8.59
C VAL A 207 -5.70 -8.72 9.03
N GLY A 208 -6.39 -7.65 9.42
CA GLY A 208 -5.75 -6.44 9.92
C GLY A 208 -4.96 -6.70 11.20
N SER A 209 -5.57 -7.40 12.16
CA SER A 209 -4.92 -7.75 13.43
C SER A 209 -3.69 -8.63 13.23
N THR A 210 -3.76 -9.64 12.37
CA THR A 210 -2.61 -10.50 12.05
C THR A 210 -1.47 -9.68 11.44
N LEU A 211 -1.79 -8.78 10.50
CA LEU A 211 -0.81 -7.96 9.81
C LEU A 211 -0.07 -7.01 10.78
N ILE A 212 -0.78 -6.26 11.62
CA ILE A 212 -0.15 -5.29 12.53
C ILE A 212 0.66 -5.94 13.66
N ASN A 213 0.30 -7.15 14.08
CA ASN A 213 1.03 -7.90 15.10
C ASN A 213 2.18 -8.75 14.53
N HIS A 214 2.33 -8.85 13.20
CA HIS A 214 3.35 -9.71 12.58
C HIS A 214 4.77 -9.26 12.97
N PRO A 215 5.66 -10.16 13.44
CA PRO A 215 6.98 -9.79 13.98
C PRO A 215 7.91 -9.15 12.92
N ASP A 216 7.78 -9.53 11.66
CA ASP A 216 8.61 -9.03 10.56
C ASP A 216 8.10 -7.71 9.94
N VAL A 217 7.02 -7.13 10.47
CA VAL A 217 6.57 -5.78 10.11
C VAL A 217 7.36 -4.77 10.94
N ASN A 218 8.00 -3.80 10.27
CA ASN A 218 8.84 -2.78 10.89
C ASN A 218 8.10 -1.45 11.12
N MET A 219 7.11 -1.16 10.28
CA MET A 219 6.29 0.05 10.37
C MET A 219 4.84 -0.24 10.05
N ILE A 220 3.91 0.46 10.71
CA ILE A 220 2.48 0.41 10.43
C ILE A 220 2.01 1.81 10.01
N SER A 221 1.36 1.91 8.86
CA SER A 221 0.67 3.11 8.40
C SER A 221 -0.83 2.85 8.36
N LEU A 222 -1.59 3.60 9.14
CA LEU A 222 -3.05 3.52 9.20
C LEU A 222 -3.66 4.86 8.83
N THR A 223 -4.69 4.84 8.01
CA THR A 223 -5.71 5.89 7.93
C THR A 223 -7.04 5.25 8.30
N GLY A 224 -7.72 5.78 9.34
CA GLY A 224 -8.95 5.16 9.87
C GLY A 224 -9.44 5.83 11.14
N ASP A 225 -10.20 5.09 11.95
CA ASP A 225 -10.79 5.59 13.20
C ASP A 225 -9.83 5.51 14.39
N ILE A 226 -10.16 6.24 15.44
CA ILE A 226 -9.38 6.35 16.69
C ILE A 226 -9.22 4.98 17.38
N ALA A 227 -10.26 4.14 17.38
CA ALA A 227 -10.21 2.84 18.05
C ALA A 227 -9.23 1.90 17.35
N THR A 228 -9.22 1.91 16.01
CA THR A 228 -8.24 1.16 15.21
C THR A 228 -6.83 1.73 15.42
N GLY A 229 -6.68 3.05 15.47
CA GLY A 229 -5.40 3.71 15.78
C GLY A 229 -4.83 3.28 17.14
N SER A 230 -5.68 3.20 18.16
CA SER A 230 -5.28 2.73 19.49
C SER A 230 -4.78 1.29 19.47
N ARG A 231 -5.46 0.39 18.74
CA ARG A 231 -5.02 -1.01 18.55
C ARG A 231 -3.69 -1.11 17.83
N VAL A 232 -3.47 -0.24 16.83
CA VAL A 232 -2.18 -0.16 16.11
C VAL A 232 -1.06 0.27 17.05
N LEU A 233 -1.27 1.28 17.88
CA LEU A 233 -0.28 1.73 18.88
C LEU A 233 0.04 0.64 19.88
N GLU A 234 -0.98 -0.08 20.39
CA GLU A 234 -0.77 -1.21 21.29
C GLU A 234 0.05 -2.33 20.62
N ALA A 235 -0.29 -2.71 19.38
CA ALA A 235 0.47 -3.71 18.64
C ALA A 235 1.92 -3.26 18.40
N ALA A 236 2.12 -1.99 18.01
CA ALA A 236 3.43 -1.42 17.74
C ALA A 236 4.32 -1.38 18.97
N SER A 237 3.76 -1.11 20.15
CA SER A 237 4.52 -1.01 21.41
C SER A 237 5.22 -2.32 21.78
N LYS A 238 4.66 -3.48 21.41
CA LYS A 238 5.20 -4.81 21.74
C LYS A 238 6.56 -5.09 21.09
N SER A 239 6.85 -4.48 19.95
CA SER A 239 8.10 -4.68 19.19
C SER A 239 8.70 -3.36 18.68
N ILE A 240 8.25 -2.23 19.23
CA ILE A 240 8.74 -0.87 18.92
C ILE A 240 8.71 -0.57 17.42
N LYS A 241 7.61 -0.95 16.75
CA LYS A 241 7.39 -0.61 15.35
C LYS A 241 7.21 0.89 15.19
N LYS A 242 7.66 1.44 14.07
CA LYS A 242 7.28 2.80 13.69
C LYS A 242 5.79 2.85 13.35
N THR A 243 5.14 3.99 13.64
CA THR A 243 3.74 4.21 13.31
C THR A 243 3.57 5.53 12.56
N HIS A 244 2.63 5.53 11.60
CA HIS A 244 2.08 6.70 10.96
C HIS A 244 0.56 6.56 11.02
N LEU A 245 -0.10 7.46 11.74
CA LEU A 245 -1.54 7.40 12.00
C LEU A 245 -2.20 8.70 11.51
N GLU A 246 -3.30 8.50 10.83
CA GLU A 246 -4.13 9.57 10.29
C GLU A 246 -5.62 9.29 10.54
#